data_b80e654b387329142e4b084c5c42a179
#
_entry.id   b80e654b387329142e4b084c5c42a179
#
_cell.length_a   1.000
_cell.length_b   1.000
_cell.length_c   1.000
_cell.angle_alpha   90.00
_cell.angle_beta   90.00
_cell.angle_gamma   90.00
#
_symmetry.space_group_name_H-M   'P 1'
#
loop_
_entity.id
_entity.type
_entity.pdbx_description
1 polymer ?
#
loop_
_entity_poly.entity_id
_entity_poly.type
_entity_poly.pdbx_seq_one_letter_code
_entity_poly.pdbx_strand_id
1 'polypeptide(L)'
;PAAGVKMARPQGDHKDVTDSGNWKYAVQGYLASIAFADAQVGRVLDALDKSPHRDNTIVCLWGDHGWHLGEKHHWRKFSLWEEATRAPLMFAGPGISAKAAVCQRPVDFMNIYPTLAELCGLPLPDHLEGVSMTGLLKNPKLTWDRPALTTHGRKNHALRSERWRYIRYADGSEELYDHQNDPMEWNNLAKKSKHEGVKKKLSAWFPKKDAPDAPFDPAVRKPNKKNDKSKKTKNS
;
A
#
# COMPACT_ATOMS: atom_id res chain seq x y z
N PRO A 1 -14.66 -6.20 11.46
CA PRO A 1 -15.33 -5.28 12.41
C PRO A 1 -16.00 -4.12 11.69
N ALA A 2 -16.86 -3.37 12.40
CA ALA A 2 -17.60 -2.25 11.82
C ALA A 2 -16.66 -1.16 11.27
N ALA A 3 -15.53 -0.92 11.92
CA ALA A 3 -14.52 0.04 11.46
C ALA A 3 -13.97 -0.31 10.07
N GLY A 4 -13.62 -1.57 9.83
CA GLY A 4 -13.17 -2.04 8.51
C GLY A 4 -14.24 -1.88 7.43
N VAL A 5 -15.48 -2.28 7.73
CA VAL A 5 -16.62 -2.13 6.80
C VAL A 5 -16.90 -0.65 6.49
N LYS A 6 -16.84 0.22 7.51
CA LYS A 6 -17.01 1.68 7.32
C LYS A 6 -15.92 2.24 6.40
N MET A 7 -14.68 1.76 6.55
CA MET A 7 -13.55 2.16 5.72
C MET A 7 -13.72 1.66 4.27
N ALA A 8 -14.21 0.44 4.07
CA ALA A 8 -14.48 -0.17 2.77
C ALA A 8 -15.63 0.51 2.00
N ARG A 9 -16.59 1.14 2.69
CA ARG A 9 -17.71 1.86 2.08
C ARG A 9 -18.50 1.03 1.05
N PRO A 10 -19.04 -0.15 1.39
CA PRO A 10 -19.68 -1.05 0.43
C PRO A 10 -20.91 -0.44 -0.29
N GLN A 11 -21.53 0.59 0.31
CA GLN A 11 -22.62 1.36 -0.31
C GLN A 11 -22.15 2.48 -1.25
N GLY A 12 -20.85 2.60 -1.48
CA GLY A 12 -20.26 3.52 -2.46
C GLY A 12 -19.93 2.80 -3.77
N ASP A 13 -18.67 2.89 -4.20
CA ASP A 13 -18.22 2.36 -5.50
C ASP A 13 -18.59 0.89 -5.73
N HIS A 14 -18.59 0.03 -4.69
CA HIS A 14 -18.99 -1.37 -4.85
C HIS A 14 -20.45 -1.50 -5.27
N LYS A 15 -21.34 -0.76 -4.61
CA LYS A 15 -22.75 -0.73 -4.96
C LYS A 15 -22.95 -0.18 -6.38
N ASP A 16 -22.28 0.93 -6.71
CA ASP A 16 -22.40 1.57 -8.02
C ASP A 16 -21.97 0.61 -9.16
N VAL A 17 -20.84 -0.08 -8.99
CA VAL A 17 -20.35 -1.05 -9.98
C VAL A 17 -21.27 -2.25 -10.08
N THR A 18 -21.81 -2.74 -8.96
CA THR A 18 -22.69 -3.92 -8.93
C THR A 18 -24.06 -3.59 -9.56
N ASP A 19 -24.67 -2.49 -9.15
CA ASP A 19 -26.01 -2.10 -9.62
C ASP A 19 -26.04 -1.75 -11.11
N SER A 20 -24.94 -1.17 -11.61
CA SER A 20 -24.79 -0.85 -13.03
C SER A 20 -24.40 -2.04 -13.91
N GLY A 21 -24.07 -3.20 -13.33
CA GLY A 21 -23.58 -4.37 -14.07
C GLY A 21 -22.19 -4.18 -14.70
N ASN A 22 -21.46 -3.15 -14.31
CA ASN A 22 -20.21 -2.74 -14.96
C ASN A 22 -18.94 -3.39 -14.36
N TRP A 23 -19.08 -4.44 -13.55
CA TRP A 23 -17.91 -5.08 -12.89
C TRP A 23 -16.83 -5.49 -13.90
N LYS A 24 -17.21 -6.20 -14.95
CA LYS A 24 -16.28 -6.63 -16.01
C LYS A 24 -15.55 -5.44 -16.65
N TYR A 25 -16.28 -4.39 -16.97
CA TYR A 25 -15.68 -3.19 -17.58
C TYR A 25 -14.76 -2.44 -16.63
N ALA A 26 -15.09 -2.37 -15.34
CA ALA A 26 -14.24 -1.76 -14.33
C ALA A 26 -12.91 -2.51 -14.19
N VAL A 27 -12.94 -3.85 -14.14
CA VAL A 27 -11.75 -4.70 -14.12
C VAL A 27 -10.95 -4.56 -15.42
N GLN A 28 -11.62 -4.56 -16.57
CA GLN A 28 -10.97 -4.38 -17.88
C GLN A 28 -10.26 -3.01 -17.97
N GLY A 29 -10.91 -1.94 -17.48
CA GLY A 29 -10.30 -0.60 -17.44
C GLY A 29 -9.07 -0.55 -16.55
N TYR A 30 -9.09 -1.24 -15.41
CA TYR A 30 -7.93 -1.35 -14.53
C TYR A 30 -6.77 -2.08 -15.21
N LEU A 31 -7.03 -3.23 -15.84
CA LEU A 31 -6.02 -4.00 -16.57
C LEU A 31 -5.45 -3.21 -17.77
N ALA A 32 -6.30 -2.47 -18.49
CA ALA A 32 -5.85 -1.60 -19.58
C ALA A 32 -4.92 -0.48 -19.06
N SER A 33 -5.21 0.08 -17.88
CA SER A 33 -4.35 1.08 -17.24
C SER A 33 -2.98 0.50 -16.85
N ILE A 34 -2.94 -0.75 -16.37
CA ILE A 34 -1.69 -1.48 -16.10
C ILE A 34 -0.89 -1.64 -17.39
N ALA A 35 -1.52 -2.15 -18.47
CA ALA A 35 -0.84 -2.36 -19.75
C ALA A 35 -0.30 -1.05 -20.33
N PHE A 36 -1.04 0.05 -20.20
CA PHE A 36 -0.57 1.38 -20.60
C PHE A 36 0.63 1.83 -19.77
N ALA A 37 0.57 1.71 -18.42
CA ALA A 37 1.67 2.08 -17.55
C ALA A 37 2.92 1.27 -17.84
N ASP A 38 2.78 -0.05 -18.01
CA ASP A 38 3.88 -0.96 -18.36
C ASP A 38 4.58 -0.54 -19.65
N ALA A 39 3.80 -0.22 -20.70
CA ALA A 39 4.35 0.26 -21.96
C ALA A 39 5.12 1.59 -21.79
N GLN A 40 4.66 2.52 -20.93
CA GLN A 40 5.38 3.76 -20.67
C GLN A 40 6.67 3.53 -19.87
N VAL A 41 6.65 2.64 -18.87
CA VAL A 41 7.84 2.22 -18.13
C VAL A 41 8.86 1.60 -19.10
N GLY A 42 8.43 0.72 -20.00
CA GLY A 42 9.28 0.14 -21.03
C GLY A 42 10.00 1.20 -21.87
N ARG A 43 9.28 2.22 -22.33
CA ARG A 43 9.88 3.34 -23.11
C ARG A 43 10.98 4.08 -22.33
N VAL A 44 10.78 4.28 -21.02
CA VAL A 44 11.78 4.95 -20.16
C VAL A 44 13.01 4.05 -19.99
N LEU A 45 12.81 2.75 -19.76
CA LEU A 45 13.90 1.78 -19.62
C LEU A 45 14.67 1.62 -20.94
N ASP A 46 14.01 1.57 -22.10
CA ASP A 46 14.64 1.54 -23.41
C ASP A 46 15.52 2.78 -23.66
N ALA A 47 15.08 3.95 -23.20
CA ALA A 47 15.87 5.18 -23.32
C ALA A 47 17.11 5.13 -22.40
N LEU A 48 16.96 4.61 -21.18
CA LEU A 48 18.09 4.39 -20.27
C LEU A 48 19.09 3.41 -20.86
N ASP A 49 18.64 2.28 -21.40
CA ASP A 49 19.49 1.25 -21.99
C ASP A 49 20.33 1.75 -23.16
N LYS A 50 19.84 2.74 -23.90
CA LYS A 50 20.54 3.40 -25.02
C LYS A 50 21.39 4.60 -24.58
N SER A 51 21.36 4.97 -23.31
CA SER A 51 22.07 6.12 -22.78
C SER A 51 23.46 5.77 -22.24
N PRO A 52 24.39 6.74 -22.12
CA PRO A 52 25.67 6.53 -21.46
C PRO A 52 25.53 6.30 -19.94
N HIS A 53 24.35 6.44 -19.39
CA HIS A 53 24.06 6.29 -17.95
C HIS A 53 23.54 4.91 -17.58
N ARG A 54 23.36 4.00 -18.54
CA ARG A 54 22.83 2.66 -18.34
C ARG A 54 23.47 1.93 -17.16
N ASP A 55 24.79 1.92 -17.08
CA ASP A 55 25.55 1.16 -16.09
C ASP A 55 25.80 1.92 -14.78
N ASN A 56 25.32 3.18 -14.70
CA ASN A 56 25.47 4.06 -13.54
C ASN A 56 24.14 4.62 -13.04
N THR A 57 23.04 3.90 -13.27
CA THR A 57 21.71 4.33 -12.83
C THR A 57 21.06 3.23 -12.00
N ILE A 58 20.55 3.60 -10.83
CA ILE A 58 19.69 2.74 -10.02
C ILE A 58 18.24 3.02 -10.39
N VAL A 59 17.53 1.98 -10.78
CA VAL A 59 16.08 2.03 -11.03
C VAL A 59 15.34 1.54 -9.79
N CYS A 60 14.43 2.34 -9.27
CA CYS A 60 13.48 1.96 -8.24
C CYS A 60 12.07 2.19 -8.78
N LEU A 61 11.33 1.12 -9.03
CA LEU A 61 9.95 1.19 -9.49
C LEU A 61 9.02 0.72 -8.36
N TRP A 62 8.04 1.53 -8.02
CA TRP A 62 7.00 1.15 -7.05
C TRP A 62 5.62 1.70 -7.43
N GLY A 63 4.55 1.04 -6.96
CA GLY A 63 3.21 1.61 -6.94
C GLY A 63 2.99 2.34 -5.61
N ASP A 64 2.24 3.44 -5.62
CA ASP A 64 1.96 4.23 -4.40
C ASP A 64 1.04 3.50 -3.42
N HIS A 65 0.19 2.59 -3.90
CA HIS A 65 -0.71 1.73 -3.14
C HIS A 65 -1.20 0.56 -4.01
N GLY A 66 -1.86 -0.39 -3.40
CA GLY A 66 -2.61 -1.44 -4.09
C GLY A 66 -4.03 -0.98 -4.46
N TRP A 67 -4.88 -1.93 -4.90
CA TRP A 67 -6.23 -1.62 -5.38
C TRP A 67 -7.17 -2.80 -5.24
N HIS A 68 -8.34 -2.58 -4.63
CA HIS A 68 -9.44 -3.54 -4.61
C HIS A 68 -10.26 -3.46 -5.90
N LEU A 69 -10.67 -4.62 -6.39
CA LEU A 69 -11.55 -4.77 -7.57
C LEU A 69 -12.87 -5.48 -7.22
N GLY A 70 -13.33 -5.28 -5.98
CA GLY A 70 -14.55 -5.85 -5.44
C GLY A 70 -14.38 -6.78 -4.27
N GLU A 71 -13.13 -7.20 -3.96
CA GLU A 71 -12.82 -8.03 -2.79
C GLU A 71 -13.31 -7.33 -1.53
N LYS A 72 -13.88 -8.08 -0.61
CA LYS A 72 -14.48 -7.58 0.64
C LYS A 72 -15.52 -6.47 0.43
N HIS A 73 -16.22 -6.48 -0.72
CA HIS A 73 -17.19 -5.45 -1.12
C HIS A 73 -16.58 -4.04 -1.14
N HIS A 74 -15.30 -3.96 -1.52
CA HIS A 74 -14.54 -2.73 -1.60
C HIS A 74 -13.97 -2.51 -3.00
N TRP A 75 -13.86 -1.26 -3.40
CA TRP A 75 -13.14 -0.80 -4.58
C TRP A 75 -12.15 0.27 -4.19
N ARG A 76 -11.08 0.41 -4.96
CA ARG A 76 -10.02 1.36 -4.72
C ARG A 76 -9.12 0.97 -3.53
N LYS A 77 -8.59 1.96 -2.80
CA LYS A 77 -7.40 1.86 -1.96
C LYS A 77 -7.60 2.16 -0.47
N PHE A 78 -8.70 2.76 -0.08
CA PHE A 78 -8.88 3.30 1.28
C PHE A 78 -9.28 2.20 2.29
N SER A 79 -8.43 1.19 2.44
CA SER A 79 -8.55 0.13 3.44
C SER A 79 -7.18 -0.26 3.99
N LEU A 80 -7.15 -1.15 5.00
CA LEU A 80 -5.93 -1.68 5.59
C LEU A 80 -5.70 -3.17 5.23
N TRP A 81 -6.48 -3.71 4.29
CA TRP A 81 -6.35 -5.07 3.79
C TRP A 81 -5.28 -5.20 2.71
N GLU A 82 -4.89 -6.45 2.42
CA GLU A 82 -3.77 -6.77 1.52
C GLU A 82 -3.89 -6.07 0.16
N GLU A 83 -5.06 -6.11 -0.47
CA GLU A 83 -5.25 -5.57 -1.82
C GLU A 83 -4.99 -4.06 -1.92
N ALA A 84 -5.27 -3.30 -0.85
CA ALA A 84 -4.99 -1.87 -0.81
C ALA A 84 -3.55 -1.54 -0.39
N THR A 85 -2.91 -2.41 0.40
CA THR A 85 -1.62 -2.12 1.04
C THR A 85 -0.44 -2.80 0.35
N ARG A 86 -0.70 -3.75 -0.54
CA ARG A 86 0.32 -4.42 -1.34
C ARG A 86 0.48 -3.72 -2.68
N ALA A 87 1.69 -3.28 -2.97
CA ALA A 87 2.04 -2.64 -4.24
C ALA A 87 3.35 -3.22 -4.79
N PRO A 88 3.60 -3.12 -6.10
CA PRO A 88 4.90 -3.47 -6.67
C PRO A 88 6.01 -2.64 -6.02
N LEU A 89 7.16 -3.29 -5.81
CA LEU A 89 8.41 -2.63 -5.44
C LEU A 89 9.56 -3.41 -6.06
N MET A 90 10.30 -2.78 -6.95
CA MET A 90 11.39 -3.40 -7.70
C MET A 90 12.60 -2.49 -7.73
N PHE A 91 13.78 -3.11 -7.67
CA PHE A 91 15.07 -2.43 -7.79
C PHE A 91 15.92 -3.09 -8.86
N ALA A 92 16.63 -2.30 -9.64
CA ALA A 92 17.63 -2.75 -10.59
C ALA A 92 18.80 -1.76 -10.66
N GLY A 93 19.99 -2.24 -11.02
CA GLY A 93 21.17 -1.40 -11.24
C GLY A 93 22.34 -1.73 -10.30
N PRO A 94 23.32 -0.82 -10.20
CA PRO A 94 24.52 -1.01 -9.39
C PRO A 94 24.21 -1.31 -7.91
N GLY A 95 25.02 -2.20 -7.31
CA GLY A 95 24.85 -2.58 -5.90
C GLY A 95 23.76 -3.62 -5.62
N ILE A 96 23.02 -4.06 -6.66
CA ILE A 96 21.96 -5.05 -6.56
C ILE A 96 22.45 -6.36 -7.15
N SER A 97 22.69 -7.35 -6.30
CA SER A 97 23.34 -8.61 -6.73
C SER A 97 22.37 -9.69 -7.17
N ALA A 98 21.14 -9.65 -6.69
CA ALA A 98 20.14 -10.69 -6.93
C ALA A 98 19.36 -10.41 -8.22
N LYS A 99 19.88 -10.85 -9.35
CA LYS A 99 19.21 -10.70 -10.66
C LYS A 99 17.95 -11.56 -10.71
N ALA A 100 16.83 -10.94 -11.19
CA ALA A 100 15.55 -11.60 -11.37
C ALA A 100 15.04 -12.35 -10.12
N ALA A 101 15.48 -11.94 -8.93
CA ALA A 101 15.10 -12.57 -7.69
C ALA A 101 13.82 -11.95 -7.10
N VAL A 102 13.06 -12.79 -6.39
CA VAL A 102 11.87 -12.35 -5.65
C VAL A 102 12.15 -12.45 -4.16
N CYS A 103 11.96 -11.35 -3.44
CA CYS A 103 12.01 -11.29 -1.98
C CYS A 103 10.59 -11.38 -1.42
N GLN A 104 10.36 -12.36 -0.52
CA GLN A 104 9.05 -12.56 0.14
C GLN A 104 8.95 -11.79 1.47
N ARG A 105 9.98 -11.03 1.84
CA ARG A 105 9.99 -10.26 3.09
C ARG A 105 9.10 -9.02 2.94
N PRO A 106 8.08 -8.82 3.79
CA PRO A 106 7.30 -7.59 3.77
C PRO A 106 8.17 -6.39 4.15
N VAL A 107 8.08 -5.35 3.37
CA VAL A 107 8.75 -4.07 3.59
C VAL A 107 7.75 -2.94 3.42
N ASP A 108 7.99 -1.78 3.99
CA ASP A 108 7.18 -0.60 3.76
C ASP A 108 7.93 0.48 2.98
N PHE A 109 7.22 1.48 2.48
CA PHE A 109 7.82 2.50 1.62
C PHE A 109 8.75 3.47 2.35
N MET A 110 8.72 3.50 3.68
CA MET A 110 9.71 4.25 4.45
C MET A 110 11.13 3.68 4.28
N ASN A 111 11.23 2.42 3.86
CA ASN A 111 12.49 1.76 3.56
C ASN A 111 13.13 2.23 2.24
N ILE A 112 12.38 2.85 1.31
CA ILE A 112 12.89 3.24 -0.03
C ILE A 112 13.99 4.28 0.10
N TYR A 113 13.73 5.38 0.82
CA TYR A 113 14.69 6.48 0.94
C TYR A 113 16.03 6.03 1.53
N PRO A 114 16.09 5.39 2.71
CA PRO A 114 17.37 4.94 3.28
C PRO A 114 18.07 3.91 2.40
N THR A 115 17.33 3.09 1.66
CA THR A 115 17.92 2.12 0.71
C THR A 115 18.60 2.83 -0.45
N LEU A 116 17.94 3.81 -1.07
CA LEU A 116 18.52 4.58 -2.17
C LEU A 116 19.72 5.41 -1.70
N ALA A 117 19.64 6.03 -0.53
CA ALA A 117 20.76 6.78 0.04
C ALA A 117 21.98 5.89 0.26
N GLU A 118 21.81 4.70 0.86
CA GLU A 118 22.90 3.75 1.06
C GLU A 118 23.47 3.24 -0.26
N LEU A 119 22.62 2.89 -1.25
CA LEU A 119 23.09 2.45 -2.58
C LEU A 119 23.89 3.55 -3.31
N CYS A 120 23.56 4.81 -3.06
CA CYS A 120 24.26 5.96 -3.64
C CYS A 120 25.46 6.44 -2.79
N GLY A 121 25.77 5.80 -1.67
CA GLY A 121 26.85 6.20 -0.77
C GLY A 121 26.59 7.55 -0.08
N LEU A 122 25.31 7.94 0.09
CA LEU A 122 24.93 9.18 0.74
C LEU A 122 24.74 8.98 2.25
N PRO A 123 25.00 10.00 3.09
CA PRO A 123 24.75 9.91 4.50
C PRO A 123 23.26 9.81 4.80
N LEU A 124 22.91 9.02 5.83
CA LEU A 124 21.53 8.87 6.27
C LEU A 124 21.20 9.97 7.30
N PRO A 125 20.15 10.75 7.08
CA PRO A 125 19.64 11.68 8.09
C PRO A 125 19.10 10.98 9.34
N ASP A 126 19.37 11.53 10.54
CA ASP A 126 18.98 10.94 11.82
C ASP A 126 17.47 10.84 12.06
N HIS A 127 16.67 11.62 11.34
CA HIS A 127 15.21 11.64 11.49
C HIS A 127 14.48 10.52 10.75
N LEU A 128 15.17 9.66 10.00
CA LEU A 128 14.54 8.58 9.24
C LEU A 128 14.06 7.47 10.18
N GLU A 129 12.80 7.10 10.03
CA GLU A 129 12.19 5.95 10.72
C GLU A 129 12.32 4.65 9.92
N GLY A 130 12.43 4.74 8.60
CA GLY A 130 12.69 3.61 7.72
C GLY A 130 14.12 3.08 7.87
N VAL A 131 14.33 1.84 7.46
CA VAL A 131 15.65 1.19 7.45
C VAL A 131 15.99 0.72 6.04
N SER A 132 17.28 0.68 5.73
CA SER A 132 17.74 0.22 4.42
C SER A 132 17.45 -1.26 4.18
N MET A 133 17.03 -1.57 2.95
CA MET A 133 16.79 -2.92 2.45
C MET A 133 17.96 -3.45 1.60
N THR A 134 19.12 -2.79 1.59
CA THR A 134 20.28 -3.21 0.75
C THR A 134 20.68 -4.64 1.03
N GLY A 135 20.57 -5.11 2.29
CA GLY A 135 20.80 -6.51 2.64
C GLY A 135 19.86 -7.47 1.89
N LEU A 136 18.57 -7.13 1.77
CA LEU A 136 17.58 -7.93 1.03
C LEU A 136 17.84 -7.88 -0.50
N LEU A 137 18.30 -6.75 -1.03
CA LEU A 137 18.64 -6.61 -2.45
C LEU A 137 19.88 -7.44 -2.83
N LYS A 138 20.76 -7.71 -1.88
CA LYS A 138 21.91 -8.61 -2.04
C LYS A 138 21.56 -10.07 -1.81
N ASN A 139 20.71 -10.34 -0.79
CA ASN A 139 20.26 -11.68 -0.44
C ASN A 139 18.77 -11.67 -0.08
N PRO A 140 17.87 -12.02 -1.01
CA PRO A 140 16.42 -12.03 -0.79
C PRO A 140 15.94 -12.99 0.31
N LYS A 141 16.79 -13.92 0.75
CA LYS A 141 16.51 -14.89 1.83
C LYS A 141 17.01 -14.43 3.19
N LEU A 142 17.62 -13.26 3.27
CA LEU A 142 18.09 -12.70 4.54
C LEU A 142 16.95 -12.64 5.56
N THR A 143 17.28 -12.91 6.82
CA THR A 143 16.33 -12.75 7.92
C THR A 143 15.89 -11.29 8.04
N TRP A 144 14.58 -11.08 8.12
CA TRP A 144 13.97 -9.76 8.21
C TRP A 144 12.81 -9.81 9.19
N ASP A 145 13.07 -9.37 10.42
CA ASP A 145 12.11 -9.52 11.51
C ASP A 145 11.14 -8.32 11.65
N ARG A 146 11.28 -7.32 10.79
CA ARG A 146 10.43 -6.13 10.81
C ARG A 146 9.17 -6.36 9.98
N PRO A 147 7.97 -6.21 10.56
CA PRO A 147 6.75 -6.16 9.78
C PRO A 147 6.64 -4.82 9.04
N ALA A 148 6.03 -4.82 7.88
CA ALA A 148 5.65 -3.59 7.19
C ALA A 148 4.48 -2.92 7.93
N LEU A 149 4.57 -1.60 8.10
CA LEU A 149 3.54 -0.78 8.74
C LEU A 149 2.78 0.04 7.70
N THR A 150 1.45 0.01 7.77
CA THR A 150 0.58 0.91 7.01
C THR A 150 -0.37 1.62 7.95
N THR A 151 -0.53 2.93 7.76
CA THR A 151 -1.47 3.76 8.52
C THR A 151 -2.49 4.41 7.59
N HIS A 152 -3.78 4.31 7.92
CA HIS A 152 -4.85 5.02 7.22
C HIS A 152 -5.73 5.80 8.20
N GLY A 153 -5.44 7.08 8.32
CA GLY A 153 -5.99 7.93 9.38
C GLY A 153 -5.42 7.61 10.76
N ARG A 154 -5.60 8.52 11.70
CA ARG A 154 -5.02 8.42 13.03
C ARG A 154 -5.49 7.17 13.77
N LYS A 155 -4.57 6.45 14.39
CA LYS A 155 -4.79 5.22 15.19
C LYS A 155 -5.35 4.02 14.40
N ASN A 156 -5.41 4.08 13.07
CA ASN A 156 -5.73 2.89 12.28
C ASN A 156 -4.45 2.38 11.62
N HIS A 157 -4.00 1.23 12.06
CA HIS A 157 -2.71 0.66 11.65
C HIS A 157 -2.84 -0.79 11.24
N ALA A 158 -2.12 -1.18 10.21
CA ALA A 158 -1.91 -2.56 9.81
C ALA A 158 -0.41 -2.90 9.88
N LEU A 159 -0.11 -4.06 10.41
CA LEU A 159 1.22 -4.67 10.41
C LEU A 159 1.19 -5.93 9.56
N ARG A 160 2.10 -6.04 8.60
CA ARG A 160 2.26 -7.19 7.71
C ARG A 160 3.61 -7.85 7.94
N SER A 161 3.62 -9.01 8.60
CA SER A 161 4.78 -9.90 8.66
C SER A 161 4.69 -10.95 7.55
N GLU A 162 5.66 -11.84 7.38
CA GLU A 162 5.61 -12.87 6.33
C GLU A 162 4.34 -13.71 6.35
N ARG A 163 3.86 -14.06 7.54
CA ARG A 163 2.69 -14.91 7.71
C ARG A 163 1.43 -14.15 8.11
N TRP A 164 1.58 -13.10 8.92
CA TRP A 164 0.43 -12.50 9.61
C TRP A 164 0.17 -11.09 9.14
N ARG A 165 -1.12 -10.74 9.00
CA ARG A 165 -1.58 -9.37 9.00
C ARG A 165 -2.35 -9.11 10.28
N TYR A 166 -1.96 -8.06 11.00
CA TYR A 166 -2.66 -7.61 12.20
C TYR A 166 -3.08 -6.15 12.02
N ILE A 167 -4.38 -5.90 12.12
CA ILE A 167 -4.97 -4.58 11.98
C ILE A 167 -5.57 -4.17 13.32
N ARG A 168 -5.31 -2.95 13.73
CA ARG A 168 -5.95 -2.31 14.87
C ARG A 168 -6.54 -0.98 14.46
N TYR A 169 -7.82 -0.79 14.76
CA TYR A 169 -8.56 0.41 14.44
C TYR A 169 -8.62 1.38 15.62
N ALA A 170 -8.93 2.66 15.34
CA ALA A 170 -9.01 3.72 16.34
C ALA A 170 -10.09 3.47 17.42
N ASP A 171 -11.12 2.67 17.10
CA ASP A 171 -12.17 2.26 18.04
C ASP A 171 -11.78 1.05 18.91
N GLY A 172 -10.55 0.57 18.78
CA GLY A 172 -10.02 -0.59 19.48
C GLY A 172 -10.41 -1.93 18.87
N SER A 173 -11.20 -1.97 17.79
CA SER A 173 -11.48 -3.22 17.10
C SER A 173 -10.26 -3.72 16.33
N GLU A 174 -10.21 -5.06 16.13
CA GLU A 174 -9.03 -5.73 15.60
C GLU A 174 -9.37 -6.72 14.49
N GLU A 175 -8.43 -6.92 13.59
CA GLU A 175 -8.41 -8.03 12.64
C GLU A 175 -7.04 -8.73 12.67
N LEU A 176 -7.04 -10.05 12.56
CA LEU A 176 -5.85 -10.85 12.42
C LEU A 176 -6.08 -11.90 11.33
N TYR A 177 -5.15 -11.99 10.39
CA TYR A 177 -5.23 -12.92 9.26
C TYR A 177 -3.95 -13.73 9.13
N ASP A 178 -4.09 -15.03 8.82
CA ASP A 178 -3.00 -15.96 8.57
C ASP A 178 -2.82 -16.15 7.06
N HIS A 179 -1.94 -15.40 6.46
CA HIS A 179 -1.70 -15.43 5.01
C HIS A 179 -1.18 -16.78 4.48
N GLN A 180 -0.68 -17.65 5.33
CA GLN A 180 -0.32 -19.00 4.93
C GLN A 180 -1.55 -19.86 4.59
N ASN A 181 -2.67 -19.63 5.28
CA ASN A 181 -3.89 -20.41 5.17
C ASN A 181 -5.09 -19.60 4.61
N ASP A 182 -5.02 -18.29 4.65
CA ASP A 182 -6.07 -17.35 4.22
C ASP A 182 -5.46 -16.09 3.58
N PRO A 183 -4.86 -16.21 2.38
CA PRO A 183 -4.22 -15.08 1.71
C PRO A 183 -5.20 -13.98 1.29
N MET A 184 -6.50 -14.30 1.19
CA MET A 184 -7.56 -13.35 0.85
C MET A 184 -8.18 -12.66 2.08
N GLU A 185 -7.71 -12.98 3.28
CA GLU A 185 -8.15 -12.34 4.53
C GLU A 185 -9.67 -12.47 4.81
N TRP A 186 -10.26 -13.66 4.53
CA TRP A 186 -11.68 -13.90 4.76
C TRP A 186 -12.01 -14.17 6.24
N ASN A 187 -11.09 -14.78 6.99
CA ASN A 187 -11.35 -15.30 8.32
C ASN A 187 -10.60 -14.48 9.38
N ASN A 188 -11.29 -13.54 10.01
CA ASN A 188 -10.72 -12.77 11.11
C ASN A 188 -10.47 -13.64 12.35
N LEU A 189 -9.21 -13.80 12.73
CA LEU A 189 -8.74 -14.63 13.85
C LEU A 189 -8.52 -13.84 15.13
N ALA A 190 -8.73 -12.52 15.16
CA ALA A 190 -8.36 -11.63 16.26
C ALA A 190 -8.99 -12.01 17.62
N LYS A 191 -10.18 -12.63 17.60
CA LYS A 191 -10.89 -13.06 18.81
C LYS A 191 -10.50 -14.46 19.31
N LYS A 192 -9.63 -15.19 18.60
CA LYS A 192 -9.22 -16.55 19.00
C LYS A 192 -8.05 -16.47 19.99
N SER A 193 -8.28 -16.90 21.21
CA SER A 193 -7.30 -16.86 22.32
C SER A 193 -5.95 -17.48 21.98
N LYS A 194 -5.94 -18.54 21.17
CA LYS A 194 -4.68 -19.20 20.72
C LYS A 194 -3.75 -18.27 19.94
N HIS A 195 -4.21 -17.12 19.46
CA HIS A 195 -3.42 -16.16 18.70
C HIS A 195 -3.03 -14.90 19.48
N GLU A 196 -3.34 -14.82 20.78
CA GLU A 196 -2.97 -13.67 21.63
C GLU A 196 -1.45 -13.42 21.62
N GLY A 197 -0.64 -14.48 21.63
CA GLY A 197 0.83 -14.37 21.54
C GLY A 197 1.29 -13.70 20.23
N VAL A 198 0.63 -13.99 19.12
CA VAL A 198 0.91 -13.37 17.81
C VAL A 198 0.57 -11.90 17.84
N LYS A 199 -0.62 -11.54 18.33
CA LYS A 199 -1.04 -10.14 18.46
C LYS A 199 -0.11 -9.35 19.37
N LYS A 200 0.25 -9.91 20.53
CA LYS A 200 1.19 -9.28 21.46
C LYS A 200 2.56 -9.00 20.82
N LYS A 201 3.10 -10.00 20.09
CA LYS A 201 4.37 -9.83 19.37
C LYS A 201 4.30 -8.75 18.31
N LEU A 202 3.26 -8.75 17.49
CA LEU A 202 3.07 -7.75 16.43
C LEU A 202 2.76 -6.37 17.00
N SER A 203 1.95 -6.25 18.04
CA SER A 203 1.57 -4.96 18.63
C SER A 203 2.76 -4.14 19.14
N ALA A 204 3.89 -4.78 19.43
CA ALA A 204 5.13 -4.07 19.80
C ALA A 204 5.68 -3.17 18.68
N TRP A 205 5.26 -3.41 17.45
CA TRP A 205 5.66 -2.64 16.27
C TRP A 205 4.72 -1.49 15.91
N PHE A 206 3.58 -1.35 16.58
CA PHE A 206 2.73 -0.20 16.36
C PHE A 206 3.42 1.10 16.81
N PRO A 207 3.13 2.23 16.15
CA PRO A 207 3.66 3.52 16.56
C PRO A 207 3.38 3.78 18.03
N LYS A 208 4.41 4.14 18.77
CA LYS A 208 4.29 4.55 20.19
C LYS A 208 3.63 5.91 20.34
N LYS A 209 3.70 6.73 19.30
CA LYS A 209 3.16 8.08 19.25
C LYS A 209 2.40 8.28 17.94
N ASP A 210 1.11 8.50 18.03
CA ASP A 210 0.29 8.93 16.89
C ASP A 210 0.28 10.46 16.85
N ALA A 211 0.77 11.03 15.76
CA ALA A 211 0.66 12.46 15.55
C ALA A 211 -0.80 12.90 15.52
N PRO A 212 -1.14 14.09 16.06
CA PRO A 212 -2.47 14.64 15.89
C PRO A 212 -2.78 14.88 14.42
N ASP A 213 -4.06 14.86 14.07
CA ASP A 213 -4.47 15.27 12.74
C ASP A 213 -4.00 16.71 12.48
N ALA A 214 -3.56 16.99 11.26
CA ALA A 214 -3.20 18.35 10.88
C ALA A 214 -4.42 19.28 11.06
N PRO A 215 -4.22 20.51 11.55
CA PRO A 215 -5.32 21.47 11.66
C PRO A 215 -6.00 21.62 10.31
N PHE A 216 -7.33 21.59 10.30
CA PHE A 216 -8.09 21.87 9.10
C PHE A 216 -7.95 23.36 8.76
N ASP A 217 -7.29 23.67 7.65
CA ASP A 217 -7.25 25.03 7.10
C ASP A 217 -8.33 25.18 6.02
N PRO A 218 -9.42 25.93 6.31
CA PRO A 218 -10.48 26.16 5.35
C PRO A 218 -10.02 26.91 4.09
N ALA A 219 -8.91 27.65 4.17
CA ALA A 219 -8.36 28.41 3.04
C ALA A 219 -7.68 27.51 1.99
N VAL A 220 -7.19 26.33 2.39
CA VAL A 220 -6.56 25.36 1.49
C VAL A 220 -7.59 24.52 0.72
N ARG A 221 -8.79 24.34 1.25
CA ARG A 221 -9.92 23.68 0.58
C ARG A 221 -10.98 24.69 0.21
N LYS A 222 -10.75 25.45 -0.84
CA LYS A 222 -11.90 26.07 -1.55
C LYS A 222 -12.77 24.93 -2.08
N PRO A 223 -14.07 24.87 -1.73
CA PRO A 223 -14.96 23.88 -2.32
C PRO A 223 -14.92 24.05 -3.83
N ASN A 224 -14.69 22.97 -4.55
CA ASN A 224 -14.78 22.94 -6.00
C ASN A 224 -16.21 23.36 -6.37
N LYS A 225 -16.40 24.62 -6.73
CA LYS A 225 -17.63 25.13 -7.35
C LYS A 225 -17.71 24.54 -8.76
N LYS A 226 -17.94 23.23 -8.86
CA LYS A 226 -18.35 22.58 -10.11
C LYS A 226 -19.74 22.02 -9.93
N ASN A 227 -20.64 22.61 -10.74
CA ASN A 227 -21.97 22.15 -11.11
C ASN A 227 -23.12 22.35 -10.10
N ASP A 228 -23.49 23.61 -9.91
CA ASP A 228 -24.90 23.96 -9.67
C ASP A 228 -25.50 24.65 -10.93
N LYS A 229 -25.37 24.01 -12.07
CA LYS A 229 -25.99 24.46 -13.34
C LYS A 229 -27.11 23.53 -13.81
N SER A 230 -27.72 22.73 -12.93
CA SER A 230 -28.83 21.85 -13.33
C SER A 230 -30.20 22.21 -12.72
N LYS A 231 -30.36 23.43 -12.15
CA LYS A 231 -31.67 23.90 -11.68
C LYS A 231 -32.00 25.30 -12.16
N LYS A 232 -32.00 25.52 -13.47
CA LYS A 232 -32.70 26.67 -14.08
C LYS A 232 -33.03 26.34 -15.52
N THR A 233 -34.05 25.53 -15.75
CA THR A 233 -34.92 25.55 -16.94
C THR A 233 -36.10 24.63 -16.69
N LYS A 234 -37.08 25.09 -15.94
CA LYS A 234 -38.48 24.71 -16.03
C LYS A 234 -39.27 25.85 -15.41
N ASN A 235 -39.56 26.86 -16.19
CA ASN A 235 -40.72 27.72 -16.08
C ASN A 235 -40.58 28.81 -17.14
N SER A 236 -41.13 28.54 -18.31
CA SER A 236 -41.85 29.46 -19.22
C SER A 236 -42.41 28.62 -20.36
#